data_0b9ff507907f2d40cdd88a6ff51ae524
#
_entry.id   0b9ff507907f2d40cdd88a6ff51ae524
#
_cell.length_a   1.000
_cell.length_b   1.000
_cell.length_c   1.000
_cell.angle_alpha   90.00
_cell.angle_beta   90.00
_cell.angle_gamma   90.00
#
_symmetry.space_group_name_H-M   'P 1'
#
loop_
_entity.id
_entity.type
_entity.pdbx_description
1 polymer ?
#
loop_
_entity_poly.entity_id
_entity_poly.type
_entity_poly.pdbx_seq_one_letter_code
_entity_poly.pdbx_strand_id
1 'polypeptide(L)'
;MAQLWAYKYDSRACDKNNVFSGINVHADFAAINVNFWITPKSANLDPSSGGLVVYNAEAPLEWGFKTYNRSEKKMREEIHNSDQKKTIVPYNENRAVLFNSNLFHETDKIEFKEGYENRRINVTMLFGKRGL
;
A
#
# COMPACT_ATOMS: atom_id res chain seq x y z
N MET A 1 -18.35 -5.18 4.88
CA MET A 1 -17.34 -4.68 3.92
C MET A 1 -17.86 -3.39 3.30
N ALA A 2 -17.06 -2.34 3.25
CA ALA A 2 -17.46 -1.05 2.68
C ALA A 2 -17.07 -0.93 1.21
N GLN A 3 -15.90 -1.46 0.83
CA GLN A 3 -15.40 -1.41 -0.54
C GLN A 3 -14.41 -2.55 -0.81
N LEU A 4 -14.34 -2.97 -2.07
CA LEU A 4 -13.39 -3.97 -2.57
C LEU A 4 -12.91 -3.56 -3.95
N TRP A 5 -11.60 -3.67 -4.20
CA TRP A 5 -11.00 -3.53 -5.53
C TRP A 5 -9.71 -4.33 -5.64
N ALA A 6 -9.21 -4.46 -6.86
CA ALA A 6 -7.92 -5.07 -7.10
C ALA A 6 -7.05 -4.14 -7.96
N TYR A 7 -5.78 -4.03 -7.61
CA TYR A 7 -4.76 -3.39 -8.43
C TYR A 7 -3.86 -4.45 -9.04
N LYS A 8 -3.58 -4.26 -10.32
CA LYS A 8 -2.67 -5.08 -11.09
C LYS A 8 -1.53 -4.21 -11.61
N TYR A 9 -0.33 -4.48 -11.15
CA TYR A 9 0.84 -3.70 -11.46
C TYR A 9 1.64 -4.33 -12.60
N ASP A 10 2.00 -3.55 -13.61
CA ASP A 10 2.88 -3.96 -14.70
C ASP A 10 4.23 -3.29 -14.54
N SER A 11 5.27 -4.07 -14.25
CA SER A 11 6.64 -3.58 -14.07
C SER A 11 7.23 -2.93 -15.33
N ARG A 12 6.64 -3.17 -16.52
CA ARG A 12 7.05 -2.53 -17.77
C ARG A 12 6.53 -1.11 -17.96
N ALA A 13 5.55 -0.69 -17.15
CA ALA A 13 5.01 0.67 -17.19
C ALA A 13 5.96 1.70 -16.56
N CYS A 14 7.15 1.28 -16.14
CA CYS A 14 8.17 2.16 -15.62
C CYS A 14 8.93 2.82 -16.75
N ASP A 15 8.94 4.15 -16.81
CA ASP A 15 9.94 4.90 -17.55
C ASP A 15 11.34 4.49 -17.05
N LYS A 16 12.31 4.41 -17.98
CA LYS A 16 13.68 3.94 -17.71
C LYS A 16 14.42 4.63 -16.56
N ASN A 17 13.85 5.68 -15.98
CA ASN A 17 14.40 6.47 -14.87
C ASN A 17 13.52 6.49 -13.61
N ASN A 18 12.35 5.86 -13.61
CA ASN A 18 11.48 5.81 -12.45
C ASN A 18 11.32 4.38 -11.95
N VAL A 19 11.75 4.14 -10.75
CA VAL A 19 11.38 2.93 -10.00
C VAL A 19 9.87 3.00 -9.76
N PHE A 20 9.12 2.07 -10.36
CA PHE A 20 7.69 2.00 -10.13
C PHE A 20 7.42 1.62 -8.67
N SER A 21 6.86 2.52 -7.92
CA SER A 21 6.56 2.34 -6.50
C SER A 21 5.13 1.89 -6.20
N GLY A 22 4.31 1.65 -7.24
CA GLY A 22 2.90 1.32 -7.02
C GLY A 22 2.08 2.51 -6.52
N ILE A 23 1.25 2.31 -5.48
CA ILE A 23 0.46 3.39 -4.89
C ILE A 23 1.29 4.13 -3.86
N ASN A 24 1.34 5.46 -3.98
CA ASN A 24 2.03 6.35 -3.07
C ASN A 24 1.35 6.38 -1.69
N VAL A 25 2.03 7.01 -0.73
CA VAL A 25 1.55 7.14 0.64
C VAL A 25 0.13 7.73 0.70
N HIS A 26 -0.72 7.11 1.48
CA HIS A 26 -2.09 7.52 1.75
C HIS A 26 -2.64 6.83 3.01
N ALA A 27 -3.80 7.28 3.47
CA ALA A 27 -4.66 6.55 4.39
C ALA A 27 -6.02 6.35 3.73
N ASP A 28 -6.81 5.42 4.25
CA ASP A 28 -8.12 5.06 3.71
C ASP A 28 -9.28 5.48 4.62
N PHE A 29 -10.47 5.58 4.07
CA PHE A 29 -11.68 6.05 4.77
C PHE A 29 -12.35 4.99 5.66
N ALA A 30 -11.80 3.82 5.80
CA ALA A 30 -12.35 2.69 6.57
C ALA A 30 -11.73 2.57 7.96
N ALA A 31 -12.24 1.65 8.78
CA ALA A 31 -11.62 1.28 10.04
C ALA A 31 -10.49 0.27 9.84
N ILE A 32 -10.75 -0.78 9.07
CA ILE A 32 -9.81 -1.87 8.82
C ILE A 32 -9.53 -2.00 7.33
N ASN A 33 -8.26 -2.13 7.00
CA ASN A 33 -7.76 -2.45 5.67
C ASN A 33 -7.25 -3.89 5.64
N VAL A 34 -7.66 -4.64 4.62
CA VAL A 34 -7.14 -5.97 4.33
C VAL A 34 -6.54 -5.94 2.94
N ASN A 35 -5.24 -6.17 2.85
CA ASN A 35 -4.55 -6.38 1.57
C ASN A 35 -4.25 -7.86 1.40
N PHE A 36 -4.62 -8.42 0.27
CA PHE A 36 -4.41 -9.82 -0.05
C PHE A 36 -3.66 -9.98 -1.38
N TRP A 37 -2.59 -10.78 -1.38
CA TRP A 37 -1.70 -10.94 -2.53
C TRP A 37 -1.79 -12.34 -3.11
N ILE A 38 -2.00 -12.44 -4.43
CA ILE A 38 -2.29 -13.69 -5.13
C ILE A 38 -1.32 -14.07 -6.25
N THR A 39 -0.46 -13.15 -6.69
CA THR A 39 0.54 -13.45 -7.73
C THR A 39 1.56 -14.47 -7.21
N PRO A 40 1.98 -15.44 -8.02
CA PRO A 40 2.96 -16.44 -7.59
C PRO A 40 4.22 -15.80 -7.00
N LYS A 41 4.68 -16.32 -5.88
CA LYS A 41 5.90 -15.85 -5.20
C LYS A 41 7.11 -15.81 -6.12
N SER A 42 7.20 -16.78 -7.04
CA SER A 42 8.29 -16.88 -8.02
C SER A 42 8.33 -15.71 -9.02
N ALA A 43 7.27 -14.91 -9.10
CA ALA A 43 7.24 -13.72 -9.94
C ALA A 43 7.98 -12.53 -9.32
N ASN A 44 8.13 -12.48 -8.00
CA ASN A 44 8.86 -11.41 -7.31
C ASN A 44 10.36 -11.61 -7.43
N LEU A 45 11.06 -10.63 -8.00
CA LEU A 45 12.51 -10.66 -8.22
C LEU A 45 13.30 -10.19 -7.00
N ASP A 46 12.67 -9.46 -6.08
CA ASP A 46 13.27 -9.05 -4.81
C ASP A 46 12.43 -9.58 -3.63
N PRO A 47 12.83 -10.71 -3.00
CA PRO A 47 12.09 -11.30 -1.88
C PRO A 47 11.97 -10.40 -0.64
N SER A 48 12.78 -9.36 -0.52
CA SER A 48 12.75 -8.42 0.61
C SER A 48 11.76 -7.28 0.42
N SER A 49 11.19 -7.11 -0.76
CA SER A 49 10.30 -6.00 -1.12
C SER A 49 9.02 -6.47 -1.83
N GLY A 50 8.37 -5.57 -2.54
CA GLY A 50 7.19 -5.87 -3.35
C GLY A 50 5.88 -5.91 -2.57
N GLY A 51 5.91 -5.74 -1.27
CA GLY A 51 4.73 -5.80 -0.39
C GLY A 51 4.18 -4.43 -0.02
N LEU A 52 4.15 -4.12 1.26
CA LEU A 52 3.53 -2.95 1.84
C LEU A 52 4.44 -2.32 2.89
N VAL A 53 4.46 -0.99 2.93
CA VAL A 53 5.03 -0.20 4.02
C VAL A 53 3.89 0.43 4.80
N VAL A 54 3.82 0.20 6.10
CA VAL A 54 2.85 0.79 7.02
C VAL A 54 3.60 1.64 8.05
N TYR A 55 3.28 2.93 8.10
CA TYR A 55 3.89 3.87 9.03
C TYR A 55 3.15 3.86 10.37
N ASN A 56 3.86 4.02 11.47
CA ASN A 56 3.27 4.19 12.81
C ASN A 56 2.78 5.63 13.00
N ALA A 57 2.02 6.12 12.06
CA ALA A 57 1.44 7.46 12.05
C ALA A 57 0.04 7.39 11.44
N GLU A 58 -0.93 7.91 12.19
CA GLU A 58 -2.32 7.98 11.74
C GLU A 58 -2.62 9.32 11.10
N ALA A 59 -3.48 9.31 10.10
CA ALA A 59 -4.03 10.54 9.56
C ALA A 59 -4.93 11.21 10.60
N PRO A 60 -4.72 12.52 10.93
CA PRO A 60 -5.59 13.25 11.84
C PRO A 60 -7.06 13.14 11.45
N LEU A 61 -7.94 12.88 12.41
CA LEU A 61 -9.38 12.62 12.13
C LEU A 61 -10.10 13.81 11.50
N GLU A 62 -9.64 15.03 11.77
CA GLU A 62 -10.15 16.25 11.19
C GLU A 62 -9.77 16.47 9.72
N TRP A 63 -8.81 15.68 9.20
CA TRP A 63 -8.44 15.79 7.79
C TRP A 63 -9.52 15.23 6.87
N GLY A 64 -9.87 16.00 5.83
CA GLY A 64 -10.74 15.53 4.75
C GLY A 64 -10.03 14.54 3.82
N PHE A 65 -10.81 13.77 3.06
CA PHE A 65 -10.33 12.72 2.14
C PHE A 65 -9.19 13.19 1.21
N LYS A 66 -9.32 14.38 0.62
CA LYS A 66 -8.28 14.92 -0.26
C LYS A 66 -6.93 15.09 0.44
N THR A 67 -6.92 15.37 1.74
CA THR A 67 -5.70 15.57 2.51
C THR A 67 -5.02 14.24 2.83
N TYR A 68 -5.74 13.29 3.44
CA TYR A 68 -5.14 12.02 3.87
C TYR A 68 -4.99 10.97 2.76
N ASN A 69 -5.52 11.24 1.56
CA ASN A 69 -5.45 10.29 0.45
C ASN A 69 -4.71 10.82 -0.79
N ARG A 70 -4.60 12.15 -0.95
CA ARG A 70 -4.03 12.76 -2.16
C ARG A 70 -2.94 13.80 -1.92
N SER A 71 -2.82 14.34 -0.71
CA SER A 71 -1.81 15.36 -0.41
C SER A 71 -0.54 14.72 0.15
N GLU A 72 0.29 14.15 -0.72
CA GLU A 72 1.52 13.46 -0.32
C GLU A 72 2.42 14.33 0.57
N LYS A 73 2.60 15.60 0.22
CA LYS A 73 3.40 16.53 1.01
C LYS A 73 2.96 16.59 2.47
N LYS A 74 1.65 16.81 2.73
CA LYS A 74 1.12 16.88 4.11
C LYS A 74 1.27 15.56 4.85
N MET A 75 1.03 14.44 4.18
CA MET A 75 1.17 13.12 4.77
C MET A 75 2.63 12.82 5.13
N ARG A 76 3.59 13.16 4.28
CA ARG A 76 5.03 13.01 4.57
C ARG A 76 5.46 13.91 5.74
N GLU A 77 4.95 15.14 5.84
CA GLU A 77 5.18 16.04 6.98
C GLU A 77 4.66 15.43 8.28
N GLU A 78 3.45 14.87 8.29
CA GLU A 78 2.87 14.22 9.47
C GLU A 78 3.67 12.99 9.89
N ILE A 79 4.06 12.14 8.94
CA ILE A 79 4.94 10.98 9.22
C ILE A 79 6.28 11.45 9.80
N HIS A 80 6.87 12.53 9.26
CA HIS A 80 8.13 13.08 9.74
C HIS A 80 8.03 13.61 11.18
N ASN A 81 6.89 14.19 11.54
CA ASN A 81 6.62 14.70 12.88
C ASN A 81 6.25 13.61 13.91
N SER A 82 6.03 12.38 13.45
CA SER A 82 5.77 11.22 14.30
C SER A 82 7.07 10.57 14.79
N ASP A 83 6.97 9.36 15.37
CA ASP A 83 8.14 8.56 15.78
C ASP A 83 8.94 7.98 14.59
N GLN A 84 8.49 8.22 13.36
CA GLN A 84 9.07 7.77 12.09
C GLN A 84 9.23 6.25 11.97
N LYS A 85 8.63 5.48 12.88
CA LYS A 85 8.65 4.02 12.80
C LYS A 85 7.74 3.54 11.69
N LYS A 86 8.16 2.46 11.04
CA LYS A 86 7.40 1.79 10.00
C LYS A 86 7.58 0.28 10.06
N THR A 87 6.57 -0.43 9.58
CA THR A 87 6.61 -1.87 9.36
C THR A 87 6.67 -2.14 7.87
N ILE A 88 7.69 -2.86 7.42
CA ILE A 88 7.80 -3.33 6.04
C ILE A 88 7.33 -4.77 6.01
N VAL A 89 6.29 -5.05 5.21
CA VAL A 89 5.76 -6.39 5.01
C VAL A 89 6.18 -6.86 3.62
N PRO A 90 7.15 -7.78 3.51
CA PRO A 90 7.59 -8.29 2.21
C PRO A 90 6.46 -9.03 1.51
N TYR A 91 6.47 -8.98 0.18
CA TYR A 91 5.51 -9.72 -0.61
C TYR A 91 5.61 -11.23 -0.38
N ASN A 92 4.49 -11.88 -0.26
CA ASN A 92 4.39 -13.34 -0.34
C ASN A 92 3.03 -13.74 -0.92
N GLU A 93 3.02 -14.72 -1.79
CA GLU A 93 1.79 -15.32 -2.31
C GLU A 93 0.90 -15.81 -1.16
N ASN A 94 -0.41 -15.63 -1.30
CA ASN A 94 -1.41 -15.99 -0.28
C ASN A 94 -1.23 -15.29 1.09
N ARG A 95 -0.54 -14.15 1.13
CA ARG A 95 -0.46 -13.34 2.34
C ARG A 95 -1.62 -12.36 2.41
N ALA A 96 -2.29 -12.34 3.56
CA ALA A 96 -3.20 -11.26 3.94
C ALA A 96 -2.53 -10.37 4.98
N VAL A 97 -2.64 -9.04 4.80
CA VAL A 97 -2.15 -8.04 5.74
C VAL A 97 -3.34 -7.25 6.24
N LEU A 98 -3.59 -7.29 7.56
CA LEU A 98 -4.68 -6.58 8.20
C LEU A 98 -4.10 -5.46 9.06
N PHE A 99 -4.61 -4.25 8.89
CA PHE A 99 -4.13 -3.09 9.66
C PHE A 99 -5.21 -2.01 9.77
N ASN A 100 -5.01 -1.07 10.70
CA ASN A 100 -5.86 0.11 10.84
C ASN A 100 -5.74 0.97 9.58
N SER A 101 -6.86 1.17 8.87
CA SER A 101 -6.91 1.94 7.62
C SER A 101 -6.46 3.39 7.76
N ASN A 102 -6.50 3.95 8.97
CA ASN A 102 -6.09 5.32 9.25
C ASN A 102 -4.57 5.50 9.32
N LEU A 103 -3.80 4.41 9.47
CA LEU A 103 -2.34 4.46 9.36
C LEU A 103 -1.93 4.80 7.93
N PHE A 104 -0.97 5.70 7.79
CA PHE A 104 -0.37 5.97 6.49
C PHE A 104 0.36 4.73 5.99
N HIS A 105 0.15 4.43 4.71
CA HIS A 105 0.76 3.26 4.08
C HIS A 105 0.99 3.51 2.60
N GLU A 106 1.91 2.75 2.03
CA GLU A 106 2.23 2.78 0.61
C GLU A 106 2.69 1.41 0.11
N THR A 107 2.60 1.21 -1.19
CA THR A 107 3.20 0.03 -1.81
C THR A 107 4.72 0.14 -1.74
N ASP A 108 5.39 -0.93 -1.33
CA ASP A 108 6.84 -1.02 -1.38
C ASP A 108 7.34 -1.15 -2.84
N LYS A 109 8.64 -1.01 -3.05
CA LYS A 109 9.26 -1.15 -4.36
C LYS A 109 8.84 -2.46 -5.03
N ILE A 110 8.39 -2.39 -6.27
CA ILE A 110 7.91 -3.53 -7.04
C ILE A 110 8.93 -3.90 -8.11
N GLU A 111 9.48 -5.11 -8.03
CA GLU A 111 10.32 -5.73 -9.06
C GLU A 111 9.77 -7.13 -9.37
N PHE A 112 8.90 -7.22 -10.38
CA PHE A 112 8.29 -8.48 -10.78
C PHE A 112 8.71 -8.84 -12.20
N LYS A 113 8.75 -10.14 -12.49
CA LYS A 113 9.01 -10.67 -13.83
C LYS A 113 8.04 -10.09 -14.85
N GLU A 114 8.47 -9.97 -16.07
CA GLU A 114 7.60 -9.66 -17.19
C GLU A 114 6.59 -10.78 -17.44
N GLY A 115 5.49 -10.43 -18.12
CA GLY A 115 4.44 -11.37 -18.46
C GLY A 115 3.16 -11.12 -17.67
N TYR A 116 2.04 -11.40 -18.29
CA TYR A 116 0.71 -11.15 -17.71
C TYR A 116 0.51 -11.87 -16.38
N GLU A 117 0.94 -13.13 -16.30
CA GLU A 117 0.83 -14.01 -15.13
C GLU A 117 1.73 -13.59 -13.97
N ASN A 118 2.76 -12.79 -14.25
CA ASN A 118 3.73 -12.33 -13.25
C ASN A 118 3.38 -10.94 -12.69
N ARG A 119 2.37 -10.28 -13.21
CA ARG A 119 1.94 -8.97 -12.71
C ARG A 119 1.48 -9.07 -11.26
N ARG A 120 2.04 -8.21 -10.41
CA ARG A 120 1.64 -8.18 -9.01
C ARG A 120 0.18 -7.76 -8.85
N ILE A 121 -0.61 -8.59 -8.21
CA ILE A 121 -2.02 -8.31 -7.90
C ILE A 121 -2.19 -8.14 -6.40
N ASN A 122 -2.78 -7.01 -6.02
CA ASN A 122 -3.22 -6.69 -4.68
C ASN A 122 -4.74 -6.56 -4.67
N VAL A 123 -5.39 -7.36 -3.86
CA VAL A 123 -6.82 -7.22 -3.56
C VAL A 123 -6.96 -6.44 -2.26
N THR A 124 -7.66 -5.32 -2.29
CA THR A 124 -7.91 -4.49 -1.11
C THR A 124 -9.37 -4.58 -0.72
N MET A 125 -9.61 -4.86 0.54
CA MET A 125 -10.94 -4.88 1.15
C MET A 125 -10.98 -3.92 2.32
N LEU A 126 -11.93 -3.02 2.32
CA LEU A 126 -12.13 -2.04 3.39
C LEU A 126 -13.35 -2.38 4.22
N PHE A 127 -13.22 -2.31 5.54
CA PHE A 127 -14.27 -2.62 6.50
C PHE A 127 -14.48 -1.46 7.49
N GLY A 128 -15.75 -1.23 7.85
CA GLY A 128 -16.13 -0.19 8.81
C GLY A 128 -15.97 1.23 8.28
N LYS A 129 -15.95 2.18 9.18
CA LYS A 129 -15.78 3.62 8.92
C LYS A 129 -14.57 4.15 9.66
N ARG A 130 -13.89 5.12 9.06
CA ARG A 130 -12.78 5.84 9.67
C ARG A 130 -13.21 6.52 10.98
N GLY A 131 -12.40 6.40 12.02
CA GLY A 131 -12.66 7.02 13.33
C GLY A 131 -13.60 6.23 14.25
N LEU A 132 -13.92 4.99 13.91
CA LEU A 132 -14.67 4.09 14.79
C LEU A 132 -13.78 3.02 15.40
#